data_7b049391313dc19936faa62bbc9a7223
#
_entry.id   7b049391313dc19936faa62bbc9a7223
#
_cell.length_a   1.000
_cell.length_b   1.000
_cell.length_c   1.000
_cell.angle_alpha   90.00
_cell.angle_beta   90.00
_cell.angle_gamma   90.00
#
_symmetry.space_group_name_H-M   'P 1'
#
loop_
_entity.id
_entity.type
_entity.pdbx_description
1 polymer ?
#
loop_
_entity_poly.entity_id
_entity_poly.type
_entity_poly.pdbx_seq_one_letter_code
_entity_poly.pdbx_strand_id
1 'polypeptide(L)'
;EVELVIRLGENLLPESMCVGCDTTNRTHQGLAKENGWPWTEGKSFRGSAVLGTWTDWNEDIKEISLSVNDELRQNAKTSLMVHDIKSLLFHLNRWYELSPGDYIWTGTPKGVGPLKIGDRVYATMSDVDGIIVSKLDAICIN
;
A
#
# COMPACT_ATOMS: atom_id res chain seq x y z
N GLU A 1 0.72 -7.18 1.54
CA GLU A 1 1.62 -6.04 1.79
C GLU A 1 0.77 -4.80 2.12
N VAL A 2 0.73 -4.41 3.43
CA VAL A 2 0.05 -3.17 3.81
C VAL A 2 0.88 -1.95 3.42
N GLU A 3 0.24 -0.93 2.87
CA GLU A 3 0.92 0.28 2.44
C GLU A 3 0.09 1.54 2.76
N LEU A 4 0.78 2.65 2.97
CA LEU A 4 0.18 3.96 2.79
C LEU A 4 0.01 4.19 1.29
N VAL A 5 -1.19 4.56 0.87
CA VAL A 5 -1.48 4.93 -0.53
C VAL A 5 -1.88 6.39 -0.58
N ILE A 6 -1.29 7.12 -1.53
CA ILE A 6 -1.52 8.54 -1.73
C ILE A 6 -2.18 8.74 -3.08
N ARG A 7 -3.19 9.60 -3.16
CA ARG A 7 -3.76 10.08 -4.40
C ARG A 7 -3.25 11.50 -4.66
N LEU A 8 -2.81 11.74 -5.90
CA LEU A 8 -2.34 13.05 -6.34
C LEU A 8 -3.52 13.96 -6.75
N GLY A 9 -3.48 15.20 -6.32
CA GLY A 9 -4.39 16.26 -6.74
C GLY A 9 -3.94 16.95 -8.03
N GLU A 10 -4.68 18.01 -8.43
CA GLU A 10 -4.45 18.77 -9.67
C GLU A 10 -3.05 19.40 -9.76
N ASN A 11 -2.40 19.66 -8.64
CA ASN A 11 -1.06 20.22 -8.57
C ASN A 11 0.05 19.16 -8.46
N LEU A 12 -0.28 17.87 -8.63
CA LEU A 12 0.60 16.70 -8.45
C LEU A 12 1.19 16.56 -7.04
N LEU A 13 0.55 17.20 -6.04
CA LEU A 13 0.85 17.00 -4.64
C LEU A 13 -0.16 16.04 -4.01
N PRO A 14 0.15 15.44 -2.86
CA PRO A 14 -0.79 14.61 -2.14
C PRO A 14 -2.09 15.37 -1.81
N GLU A 15 -3.23 14.81 -2.18
CA GLU A 15 -4.57 15.36 -1.91
C GLU A 15 -5.30 14.51 -0.88
N SER A 16 -5.21 13.21 -1.00
CA SER A 16 -5.85 12.26 -0.08
C SER A 16 -4.98 11.02 0.11
N MET A 17 -5.28 10.27 1.14
CA MET A 17 -4.54 9.05 1.50
C MET A 17 -5.48 7.97 2.02
N CYS A 18 -5.04 6.71 1.92
CA CYS A 18 -5.71 5.59 2.56
C CYS A 18 -4.69 4.49 2.93
N VAL A 19 -5.13 3.55 3.75
CA VAL A 19 -4.43 2.27 3.88
C VAL A 19 -4.79 1.41 2.67
N GLY A 20 -3.81 0.72 2.10
CA GLY A 20 -4.03 -0.23 1.02
C GLY A 20 -3.36 -1.57 1.28
N CYS A 21 -3.73 -2.58 0.49
CA CYS A 21 -3.05 -3.87 0.47
C CYS A 21 -2.60 -4.18 -0.97
N ASP A 22 -1.28 -4.14 -1.21
CA ASP A 22 -0.65 -4.60 -2.44
C ASP A 22 -0.57 -6.12 -2.41
N THR A 23 -1.55 -6.78 -3.02
CA THR A 23 -1.59 -8.24 -3.11
C THR A 23 -0.59 -8.72 -4.15
N THR A 24 0.19 -9.71 -3.81
CA THR A 24 1.27 -10.20 -4.66
C THR A 24 1.07 -11.66 -5.03
N ASN A 25 1.09 -11.98 -6.32
CA ASN A 25 1.21 -13.35 -6.78
C ASN A 25 2.67 -13.81 -6.63
N ARG A 26 2.99 -14.43 -5.50
CA ARG A 26 4.36 -14.82 -5.15
C ARG A 26 4.94 -15.87 -6.11
N THR A 27 4.12 -16.74 -6.67
CA THR A 27 4.56 -17.75 -7.66
C THR A 27 5.08 -17.06 -8.93
N HIS A 28 4.29 -16.15 -9.51
CA HIS A 28 4.70 -15.39 -10.69
C HIS A 28 5.90 -14.48 -10.41
N GLN A 29 5.90 -13.80 -9.23
CA GLN A 29 7.05 -12.98 -8.85
C GLN A 29 8.33 -13.82 -8.69
N GLY A 30 8.23 -15.03 -8.11
CA GLY A 30 9.37 -15.96 -7.98
C GLY A 30 9.95 -16.33 -9.34
N LEU A 31 9.08 -16.78 -10.27
CA LEU A 31 9.49 -17.09 -11.64
C LEU A 31 10.12 -15.89 -12.36
N ALA A 32 9.54 -14.70 -12.20
CA ALA A 32 10.10 -13.49 -12.79
C ALA A 32 11.50 -13.17 -12.25
N LYS A 33 11.72 -13.33 -10.94
CA LYS A 33 13.05 -13.14 -10.31
C LYS A 33 14.08 -14.14 -10.83
N GLU A 34 13.72 -15.43 -10.90
CA GLU A 34 14.61 -16.50 -11.38
C GLU A 34 15.04 -16.29 -12.82
N ASN A 35 14.16 -15.74 -13.68
CA ASN A 35 14.41 -15.54 -15.11
C ASN A 35 14.82 -14.11 -15.48
N GLY A 36 14.91 -13.18 -14.53
CA GLY A 36 15.21 -11.77 -14.80
C GLY A 36 14.10 -11.06 -15.58
N TRP A 37 12.84 -11.50 -15.45
CA TRP A 37 11.68 -10.90 -16.12
C TRP A 37 11.08 -9.74 -15.32
N PRO A 38 10.30 -8.87 -15.96
CA PRO A 38 9.51 -7.84 -15.26
C PRO A 38 8.53 -8.49 -14.26
N TRP A 39 8.31 -7.83 -13.13
CA TRP A 39 7.41 -8.34 -12.07
C TRP A 39 5.93 -8.04 -12.30
N THR A 40 5.59 -7.40 -13.40
CA THR A 40 4.24 -6.86 -13.67
C THR A 40 3.14 -7.90 -13.46
N GLU A 41 3.28 -9.12 -13.98
CA GLU A 41 2.28 -10.18 -13.80
C GLU A 41 2.12 -10.64 -12.35
N GLY A 42 3.16 -10.47 -11.52
CA GLY A 42 3.12 -10.77 -10.10
C GLY A 42 2.51 -9.67 -9.24
N LYS A 43 2.41 -8.45 -9.77
CA LYS A 43 1.99 -7.24 -9.04
C LYS A 43 0.76 -6.55 -9.62
N SER A 44 0.51 -6.68 -10.91
CA SER A 44 -0.57 -5.98 -11.61
C SER A 44 -1.54 -6.99 -12.23
N PHE A 45 -2.47 -7.48 -11.44
CA PHE A 45 -3.56 -8.36 -11.84
C PHE A 45 -4.88 -7.90 -11.22
N ARG A 46 -6.01 -8.43 -11.70
CA ARG A 46 -7.33 -8.04 -11.19
C ARG A 46 -7.43 -8.30 -9.69
N GLY A 47 -7.72 -7.24 -8.91
CA GLY A 47 -7.84 -7.31 -7.46
C GLY A 47 -6.50 -7.26 -6.71
N SER A 48 -5.37 -6.96 -7.37
CA SER A 48 -4.07 -6.83 -6.69
C SER A 48 -3.96 -5.57 -5.83
N ALA A 49 -4.58 -4.48 -6.25
CA ALA A 49 -4.55 -3.20 -5.54
C ALA A 49 -5.87 -3.00 -4.76
N VAL A 50 -5.86 -3.33 -3.47
CA VAL A 50 -7.04 -3.22 -2.61
C VAL A 50 -6.92 -1.96 -1.76
N LEU A 51 -7.89 -1.05 -1.88
CA LEU A 51 -7.88 0.26 -1.23
C LEU A 51 -8.88 0.30 -0.07
N GLY A 52 -8.47 0.94 1.02
CA GLY A 52 -9.33 1.26 2.15
C GLY A 52 -10.12 2.55 1.95
N THR A 53 -10.72 3.03 3.04
CA THR A 53 -11.45 4.31 3.02
C THR A 53 -10.47 5.48 2.91
N TRP A 54 -10.81 6.44 2.05
CA TRP A 54 -10.00 7.64 1.84
C TRP A 54 -10.22 8.68 2.94
N THR A 55 -9.16 9.42 3.26
CA THR A 55 -9.17 10.61 4.11
C THR A 55 -8.30 11.70 3.49
N ASP A 56 -8.50 12.94 3.88
CA ASP A 56 -7.70 14.06 3.39
C ASP A 56 -6.23 13.88 3.77
N TRP A 57 -5.35 14.33 2.89
CA TRP A 57 -3.92 14.30 3.15
C TRP A 57 -3.52 15.23 4.29
N ASN A 58 -2.64 14.76 5.15
CA ASN A 58 -1.83 15.59 6.05
C ASN A 58 -0.44 14.96 6.23
N GLU A 59 0.54 15.75 6.64
CA GLU A 59 1.94 15.31 6.76
C GLU A 59 2.23 14.59 8.09
N ASP A 60 1.26 14.41 8.97
CA ASP A 60 1.47 13.76 10.26
C ASP A 60 1.90 12.30 10.10
N ILE A 61 2.71 11.84 11.05
CA ILE A 61 3.10 10.42 11.12
C ILE A 61 1.85 9.57 11.32
N LYS A 62 1.71 8.52 10.50
CA LYS A 62 0.67 7.51 10.63
C LYS A 62 1.26 6.19 11.11
N GLU A 63 0.42 5.40 11.74
CA GLU A 63 0.70 3.98 11.98
C GLU A 63 -0.19 3.14 11.08
N ILE A 64 0.42 2.26 10.27
CA ILE A 64 -0.30 1.31 9.42
C ILE A 64 -0.17 -0.10 9.97
N SER A 65 -1.26 -0.84 9.96
CA SER A 65 -1.29 -2.23 10.43
C SER A 65 -2.11 -3.12 9.49
N LEU A 66 -1.79 -4.42 9.50
CA LEU A 66 -2.56 -5.43 8.80
C LEU A 66 -2.64 -6.70 9.63
N SER A 67 -3.86 -7.20 9.78
CA SER A 67 -4.16 -8.50 10.37
C SER A 67 -4.78 -9.43 9.33
N VAL A 68 -4.52 -10.72 9.45
CA VAL A 68 -5.14 -11.78 8.66
C VAL A 68 -5.84 -12.73 9.63
N ASN A 69 -7.16 -12.90 9.49
CA ASN A 69 -7.97 -13.72 10.39
C ASN A 69 -7.75 -13.32 11.88
N ASP A 70 -7.77 -12.01 12.15
CA ASP A 70 -7.53 -11.38 13.45
C ASP A 70 -6.10 -11.54 14.02
N GLU A 71 -5.18 -12.19 13.29
CA GLU A 71 -3.77 -12.28 13.67
C GLU A 71 -2.99 -11.11 13.07
N LEU A 72 -2.37 -10.27 13.92
CA LEU A 72 -1.54 -9.15 13.49
C LEU A 72 -0.30 -9.65 12.74
N ARG A 73 -0.10 -9.19 11.51
CA ARG A 73 1.03 -9.56 10.65
C ARG A 73 2.01 -8.42 10.43
N GLN A 74 1.49 -7.23 10.20
CA GLN A 74 2.30 -6.04 9.94
C GLN A 74 1.83 -4.89 10.82
N ASN A 75 2.79 -4.15 11.39
CA ASN A 75 2.54 -2.90 12.09
C ASN A 75 3.78 -2.01 12.02
N ALA A 76 3.63 -0.79 11.55
CA ALA A 76 4.74 0.18 11.45
C ALA A 76 4.25 1.62 11.37
N LYS A 77 5.09 2.53 11.85
CA LYS A 77 4.90 3.97 11.63
C LYS A 77 5.46 4.40 10.29
N THR A 78 4.80 5.33 9.61
CA THR A 78 5.25 5.90 8.33
C THR A 78 6.58 6.64 8.44
N SER A 79 6.97 7.09 9.64
CA SER A 79 8.29 7.66 9.92
C SER A 79 9.46 6.69 9.74
N LEU A 80 9.19 5.38 9.62
CA LEU A 80 10.21 4.35 9.37
C LEU A 80 10.44 4.10 7.87
N MET A 81 9.73 4.81 6.99
CA MET A 81 9.95 4.72 5.54
C MET A 81 11.38 5.14 5.20
N VAL A 82 12.05 4.37 4.32
CA VAL A 82 13.42 4.66 3.86
C VAL A 82 13.47 5.96 3.05
N HIS A 83 12.45 6.19 2.25
CA HIS A 83 12.25 7.42 1.49
C HIS A 83 10.98 8.12 1.98
N ASP A 84 11.08 9.39 2.28
CA ASP A 84 9.91 10.20 2.58
C ASP A 84 9.07 10.46 1.33
N ILE A 85 7.85 10.93 1.52
CA ILE A 85 6.90 11.16 0.42
C ILE A 85 7.43 12.18 -0.59
N LYS A 86 8.12 13.24 -0.15
CA LYS A 86 8.69 14.25 -1.04
C LYS A 86 9.76 13.65 -1.94
N SER A 87 10.63 12.81 -1.38
CA SER A 87 11.68 12.11 -2.13
C SER A 87 11.09 11.11 -3.13
N LEU A 88 10.04 10.37 -2.75
CA LEU A 88 9.34 9.46 -3.65
C LEU A 88 8.72 10.21 -4.84
N LEU A 89 7.97 11.27 -4.58
CA LEU A 89 7.33 12.07 -5.64
C LEU A 89 8.38 12.73 -6.55
N PHE A 90 9.46 13.28 -5.98
CA PHE A 90 10.55 13.84 -6.76
C PHE A 90 11.18 12.81 -7.69
N HIS A 91 11.41 11.57 -7.19
CA HIS A 91 11.96 10.49 -8.01
C HIS A 91 10.99 10.06 -9.10
N LEU A 92 9.71 9.83 -8.76
CA LEU A 92 8.70 9.40 -9.71
C LEU A 92 8.50 10.41 -10.85
N ASN A 93 8.44 11.71 -10.53
CA ASN A 93 8.26 12.76 -11.53
C ASN A 93 9.42 12.89 -12.53
N ARG A 94 10.58 12.31 -12.24
CA ARG A 94 11.71 12.25 -13.19
C ARG A 94 11.61 11.11 -14.19
N TRP A 95 10.84 10.06 -13.86
CA TRP A 95 10.78 8.82 -14.65
C TRP A 95 9.41 8.58 -15.28
N TYR A 96 8.38 9.14 -14.72
CA TYR A 96 6.99 8.94 -15.14
C TYR A 96 6.29 10.27 -15.36
N GLU A 97 5.39 10.32 -16.33
CA GLU A 97 4.48 11.44 -16.52
C GLU A 97 3.32 11.27 -15.52
N LEU A 98 3.48 11.87 -14.33
CA LEU A 98 2.44 11.83 -13.29
C LEU A 98 1.25 12.68 -13.70
N SER A 99 0.06 12.24 -13.32
CA SER A 99 -1.21 12.91 -13.60
C SER A 99 -2.06 13.06 -12.33
N PRO A 100 -2.91 14.08 -12.26
CA PRO A 100 -3.92 14.16 -11.21
C PRO A 100 -4.75 12.88 -11.13
N GLY A 101 -4.97 12.39 -9.92
CA GLY A 101 -5.67 11.13 -9.69
C GLY A 101 -4.79 9.89 -9.66
N ASP A 102 -3.49 9.98 -9.95
CA ASP A 102 -2.56 8.86 -9.81
C ASP A 102 -2.46 8.41 -8.35
N TYR A 103 -2.33 7.11 -8.15
CA TYR A 103 -2.14 6.48 -6.85
C TYR A 103 -0.68 6.07 -6.66
N ILE A 104 -0.06 6.59 -5.61
CA ILE A 104 1.31 6.27 -5.24
C ILE A 104 1.30 5.28 -4.08
N TRP A 105 1.78 4.07 -4.34
CA TRP A 105 2.00 3.03 -3.36
C TRP A 105 3.39 3.20 -2.77
N THR A 106 3.48 3.36 -1.44
CA THR A 106 4.70 3.88 -0.80
C THR A 106 5.63 2.80 -0.26
N GLY A 107 5.27 1.55 -0.46
CA GLY A 107 6.04 0.42 0.03
C GLY A 107 5.55 -0.12 1.37
N THR A 108 5.87 -1.37 1.63
CA THR A 108 5.35 -2.15 2.75
C THR A 108 6.40 -2.38 3.82
N PRO A 109 6.03 -2.37 5.13
CA PRO A 109 6.93 -2.76 6.21
C PRO A 109 7.17 -4.27 6.24
N LYS A 110 8.05 -4.73 7.14
CA LYS A 110 8.26 -6.16 7.41
C LYS A 110 6.97 -6.88 7.84
N GLY A 111 6.94 -8.19 7.69
CA GLY A 111 5.82 -9.04 8.14
C GLY A 111 4.89 -9.49 7.01
N VAL A 112 5.33 -9.35 5.75
CA VAL A 112 4.61 -9.90 4.60
C VAL A 112 4.45 -11.42 4.72
N GLY A 113 3.32 -11.93 4.25
CA GLY A 113 3.02 -13.36 4.32
C GLY A 113 1.98 -13.78 3.28
N PRO A 114 1.73 -15.08 3.13
CA PRO A 114 0.75 -15.58 2.19
C PRO A 114 -0.67 -15.28 2.64
N LEU A 115 -1.55 -15.10 1.66
CA LEU A 115 -3.00 -15.08 1.80
C LEU A 115 -3.58 -16.32 1.13
N LYS A 116 -4.67 -16.86 1.67
CA LYS A 116 -5.43 -17.99 1.13
C LYS A 116 -6.85 -17.55 0.84
N ILE A 117 -7.51 -18.25 -0.06
CA ILE A 117 -8.95 -18.08 -0.31
C ILE A 117 -9.71 -18.24 1.01
N GLY A 118 -10.60 -17.30 1.30
CA GLY A 118 -11.37 -17.23 2.54
C GLY A 118 -10.72 -16.43 3.67
N ASP A 119 -9.43 -16.06 3.55
CA ASP A 119 -8.79 -15.21 4.56
C ASP A 119 -9.42 -13.83 4.58
N ARG A 120 -9.70 -13.33 5.79
CA ARG A 120 -10.10 -11.95 6.03
C ARG A 120 -8.87 -11.10 6.24
N VAL A 121 -8.71 -10.09 5.41
CA VAL A 121 -7.65 -9.07 5.53
C VAL A 121 -8.27 -7.82 6.15
N TYR A 122 -7.76 -7.42 7.30
CA TYR A 122 -8.17 -6.19 7.96
C TYR A 122 -6.95 -5.30 8.14
N ALA A 123 -6.98 -4.13 7.54
CA ALA A 123 -5.89 -3.15 7.67
C ALA A 123 -6.42 -1.80 8.14
N THR A 124 -5.60 -1.10 8.92
CA THR A 124 -5.92 0.24 9.44
C THR A 124 -4.75 1.20 9.25
N MET A 125 -5.09 2.46 9.14
CA MET A 125 -4.17 3.57 9.29
C MET A 125 -4.70 4.48 10.40
N SER A 126 -3.87 4.71 11.42
CA SER A 126 -4.18 5.56 12.56
C SER A 126 -3.29 6.81 12.56
N ASP A 127 -3.81 7.89 13.13
CA ASP A 127 -3.04 9.11 13.40
C ASP A 127 -2.16 8.98 14.65
N VAL A 128 -1.53 10.08 15.06
CA VAL A 128 -0.64 10.13 16.23
C VAL A 128 -1.35 9.88 17.55
N ASP A 129 -2.65 10.14 17.61
CA ASP A 129 -3.51 9.92 18.78
C ASP A 129 -4.11 8.49 18.82
N GLY A 130 -3.80 7.66 17.82
CA GLY A 130 -4.30 6.29 17.68
C GLY A 130 -5.72 6.21 17.11
N ILE A 131 -6.25 7.31 16.58
CA ILE A 131 -7.58 7.33 15.95
C ILE A 131 -7.45 6.75 14.55
N ILE A 132 -8.29 5.73 14.24
CA ILE A 132 -8.33 5.14 12.90
C ILE A 132 -8.92 6.15 11.92
N VAL A 133 -8.10 6.59 10.95
CA VAL A 133 -8.48 7.53 9.90
C VAL A 133 -8.75 6.87 8.55
N SER A 134 -8.27 5.64 8.36
CA SER A 134 -8.56 4.82 7.19
C SER A 134 -8.60 3.34 7.56
N LYS A 135 -9.48 2.57 6.92
CA LYS A 135 -9.60 1.12 7.13
C LYS A 135 -9.91 0.38 5.85
N LEU A 136 -9.43 -0.85 5.79
CA LEU A 136 -9.71 -1.83 4.75
C LEU A 136 -10.19 -3.11 5.43
N ASP A 137 -11.29 -3.69 4.95
CA ASP A 137 -11.83 -4.96 5.43
C ASP A 137 -12.28 -5.76 4.19
N ALA A 138 -11.57 -6.82 3.88
CA ALA A 138 -11.77 -7.58 2.65
C ALA A 138 -11.60 -9.09 2.89
N ILE A 139 -12.23 -9.87 2.04
CA ILE A 139 -12.07 -11.34 2.02
C ILE A 139 -11.33 -11.73 0.75
N CYS A 140 -10.33 -12.59 0.88
CA CYS A 140 -9.65 -13.18 -0.25
C CYS A 140 -10.61 -14.12 -1.02
N ILE A 141 -10.80 -13.84 -2.29
CA ILE A 141 -11.58 -14.65 -3.24
C ILE A 141 -10.70 -15.13 -4.38
N ASN A 142 -11.25 -16.00 -5.24
CA ASN A 142 -10.58 -16.44 -6.47
C ASN A 142 -10.48 -15.31 -7.51
#